data_b958b160f6891dc2725644494c94a2ab
#
_entry.id   b958b160f6891dc2725644494c94a2ab
#
_cell.length_a   1.000
_cell.length_b   1.000
_cell.length_c   1.000
_cell.angle_alpha   90.00
_cell.angle_beta   90.00
_cell.angle_gamma   90.00
#
_symmetry.space_group_name_H-M   'P 1'
#
loop_
_entity.id
_entity.type
_entity.pdbx_description
1 polymer ?
#
loop_
_entity_poly.entity_id
_entity_poly.type
_entity_poly.pdbx_seq_one_letter_code
_entity_poly.pdbx_strand_id
1 'polypeptide(L)'
;MLELKNIKKSYDGVTVLKNIDLTISDGEIVSILGPSGCGKTTLLNLILGLTDADSGKIIFDGQDITNVPMEKRGFNIVFQDYALFPNLNVMQNITYGLKNTPNISTQEEVNELIELLGLKPHLNKKIDQLSGGQKQRVALARTMVMKPKILLLDEPLSALDGVIKESIKEKIKQIARDYHLTTIIVTHDPEEALTLSDKVLIVNDGSISQYGAPEEIITTPQNAFIKEFILNQLEIKRNNILHCSIRKSWHRRYKSW
;
A
#
# COMPACT_ATOMS: atom_id res chain seq x y z
N MET A 1 -10.91 -14.34 0.59
CA MET A 1 -11.59 -13.30 1.42
C MET A 1 -10.92 -13.18 2.79
N LEU A 2 -10.58 -11.98 3.23
CA LEU A 2 -9.98 -11.69 4.55
C LEU A 2 -11.02 -11.03 5.47
N GLU A 3 -11.18 -11.57 6.69
CA GLU A 3 -12.08 -11.04 7.69
C GLU A 3 -11.32 -10.78 9.00
N LEU A 4 -11.52 -9.62 9.58
CA LEU A 4 -11.11 -9.25 10.93
C LEU A 4 -12.36 -9.16 11.79
N LYS A 5 -12.41 -9.85 12.93
CA LYS A 5 -13.58 -9.90 13.82
C LYS A 5 -13.18 -9.46 15.22
N ASN A 6 -13.71 -8.32 15.67
CA ASN A 6 -13.52 -7.75 17.00
C ASN A 6 -12.03 -7.64 17.41
N ILE A 7 -11.15 -7.26 16.48
CA ILE A 7 -9.72 -7.13 16.73
C ILE A 7 -9.43 -5.99 17.70
N LYS A 8 -8.69 -6.31 18.77
CA LYS A 8 -8.18 -5.33 19.74
C LYS A 8 -6.67 -5.49 19.89
N LYS A 9 -5.97 -4.36 20.11
CA LYS A 9 -4.55 -4.32 20.39
C LYS A 9 -4.19 -3.17 21.29
N SER A 10 -3.40 -3.48 22.33
CA SER A 10 -2.84 -2.50 23.25
C SER A 10 -1.34 -2.72 23.37
N TYR A 11 -0.60 -1.65 23.69
CA TYR A 11 0.81 -1.68 24.08
C TYR A 11 0.99 -0.89 25.37
N ASP A 12 1.62 -1.49 26.36
CA ASP A 12 1.90 -0.86 27.66
C ASP A 12 0.67 -0.22 28.31
N GLY A 13 -0.48 -0.89 28.22
CA GLY A 13 -1.76 -0.42 28.75
C GLY A 13 -2.49 0.63 27.90
N VAL A 14 -1.89 1.08 26.79
CA VAL A 14 -2.52 2.00 25.84
C VAL A 14 -3.19 1.24 24.72
N THR A 15 -4.50 1.38 24.58
CA THR A 15 -5.27 0.73 23.49
C THR A 15 -5.02 1.45 22.17
N VAL A 16 -4.46 0.74 21.20
CA VAL A 16 -4.16 1.24 19.85
C VAL A 16 -5.24 0.86 18.85
N LEU A 17 -5.83 -0.34 18.96
CA LEU A 17 -6.98 -0.76 18.18
C LEU A 17 -8.10 -1.20 19.12
N LYS A 18 -9.29 -0.59 18.97
CA LYS A 18 -10.37 -0.71 19.97
C LYS A 18 -11.37 -1.82 19.68
N ASN A 19 -11.74 -2.02 18.47
CA ASN A 19 -12.64 -3.08 18.01
C ASN A 19 -12.75 -2.98 16.49
N ILE A 20 -11.87 -3.67 15.79
CA ILE A 20 -11.83 -3.61 14.33
C ILE A 20 -12.60 -4.79 13.76
N ASP A 21 -13.66 -4.49 13.03
CA ASP A 21 -14.42 -5.41 12.21
C ASP A 21 -14.29 -4.99 10.75
N LEU A 22 -13.72 -5.85 9.90
CA LEU A 22 -13.41 -5.54 8.50
C LEU A 22 -13.54 -6.79 7.65
N THR A 23 -14.12 -6.65 6.47
CA THR A 23 -14.13 -7.69 5.44
C THR A 23 -13.56 -7.15 4.15
N ILE A 24 -12.57 -7.82 3.59
CA ILE A 24 -11.94 -7.52 2.30
C ILE A 24 -12.20 -8.69 1.35
N SER A 25 -12.78 -8.40 0.19
CA SER A 25 -13.10 -9.40 -0.84
C SER A 25 -11.85 -9.82 -1.61
N ASP A 26 -11.90 -10.98 -2.25
CA ASP A 26 -10.81 -11.43 -3.10
C ASP A 26 -10.62 -10.50 -4.31
N GLY A 27 -9.37 -10.20 -4.64
CA GLY A 27 -9.01 -9.32 -5.73
C GLY A 27 -9.29 -7.84 -5.48
N GLU A 28 -9.79 -7.45 -4.31
CA GLU A 28 -10.12 -6.07 -3.95
C GLU A 28 -8.85 -5.30 -3.54
N ILE A 29 -8.73 -4.06 -4.00
CA ILE A 29 -7.71 -3.12 -3.54
C ILE A 29 -8.32 -2.25 -2.44
N VAL A 30 -7.79 -2.34 -1.22
CA VAL A 30 -8.27 -1.56 -0.07
C VAL A 30 -7.15 -0.67 0.46
N SER A 31 -7.42 0.63 0.57
CA SER A 31 -6.51 1.56 1.27
C SER A 31 -6.93 1.75 2.72
N ILE A 32 -5.97 1.66 3.63
CA ILE A 32 -6.11 2.03 5.04
C ILE A 32 -5.54 3.44 5.20
N LEU A 33 -6.44 4.38 5.48
CA LEU A 33 -6.15 5.81 5.57
C LEU A 33 -6.42 6.33 6.99
N GLY A 34 -5.65 7.31 7.44
CA GLY A 34 -5.86 7.97 8.74
C GLY A 34 -4.63 8.75 9.19
N PRO A 35 -4.76 9.54 10.27
CA PRO A 35 -3.68 10.33 10.84
C PRO A 35 -2.50 9.45 11.31
N SER A 36 -1.35 10.08 11.53
CA SER A 36 -0.21 9.40 12.17
C SER A 36 -0.60 8.93 13.58
N GLY A 37 -0.18 7.71 13.93
CA GLY A 37 -0.48 7.14 15.25
C GLY A 37 -1.87 6.54 15.45
N CYS A 38 -2.79 6.57 14.46
CA CYS A 38 -4.15 6.04 14.60
C CYS A 38 -4.26 4.50 14.57
N GLY A 39 -3.14 3.76 14.41
CA GLY A 39 -3.12 2.29 14.44
C GLY A 39 -2.97 1.59 13.08
N LYS A 40 -2.75 2.29 11.96
CA LYS A 40 -2.62 1.69 10.61
C LYS A 40 -1.53 0.63 10.53
N THR A 41 -0.32 0.96 10.95
CA THR A 41 0.82 0.03 10.96
C THR A 41 0.60 -1.14 11.90
N THR A 42 -0.06 -0.91 13.05
CA THR A 42 -0.45 -1.97 13.97
C THR A 42 -1.44 -2.94 13.31
N LEU A 43 -2.45 -2.41 12.61
CA LEU A 43 -3.42 -3.22 11.88
C LEU A 43 -2.74 -4.03 10.77
N LEU A 44 -1.82 -3.41 10.01
CA LEU A 44 -1.02 -4.07 9.00
C LEU A 44 -0.20 -5.24 9.59
N ASN A 45 0.50 -4.98 10.71
CA ASN A 45 1.32 -5.98 11.40
C ASN A 45 0.50 -7.16 11.94
N LEU A 46 -0.72 -6.92 12.41
CA LEU A 46 -1.65 -7.97 12.83
C LEU A 46 -2.07 -8.84 11.64
N ILE A 47 -2.43 -8.22 10.50
CA ILE A 47 -2.79 -8.95 9.28
C ILE A 47 -1.61 -9.80 8.80
N LEU A 48 -0.40 -9.26 8.83
CA LEU A 48 0.83 -10.00 8.47
C LEU A 48 1.17 -11.14 9.44
N GLY A 49 0.79 -11.03 10.71
CA GLY A 49 1.26 -11.93 11.77
C GLY A 49 2.64 -11.58 12.33
N LEU A 50 3.03 -10.30 12.22
CA LEU A 50 4.23 -9.75 12.87
C LEU A 50 3.98 -9.41 14.34
N THR A 51 2.73 -9.24 14.73
CA THR A 51 2.29 -9.04 16.12
C THR A 51 0.98 -9.76 16.34
N ASP A 52 0.71 -10.17 17.57
CA ASP A 52 -0.50 -10.87 17.96
C ASP A 52 -1.59 -9.90 18.40
N ALA A 53 -2.85 -10.22 18.12
CA ALA A 53 -3.99 -9.51 18.66
C ALA A 53 -4.19 -9.84 20.14
N ASP A 54 -4.65 -8.87 20.95
CA ASP A 54 -5.00 -9.14 22.34
C ASP A 54 -6.35 -9.86 22.43
N SER A 55 -7.23 -9.63 21.45
CA SER A 55 -8.49 -10.35 21.27
C SER A 55 -9.02 -10.20 19.84
N GLY A 56 -10.01 -11.03 19.51
CA GLY A 56 -10.60 -11.09 18.19
C GLY A 56 -10.03 -12.19 17.33
N LYS A 57 -10.43 -12.23 16.05
CA LYS A 57 -10.02 -13.25 15.10
C LYS A 57 -9.68 -12.66 13.75
N ILE A 58 -8.66 -13.23 13.11
CA ILE A 58 -8.29 -12.99 11.72
C ILE A 58 -8.62 -14.28 10.95
N ILE A 59 -9.51 -14.17 9.97
CA ILE A 59 -9.97 -15.30 9.17
C ILE A 59 -9.59 -15.05 7.72
N PHE A 60 -8.95 -16.01 7.09
CA PHE A 60 -8.60 -15.95 5.66
C PHE A 60 -9.12 -17.20 4.96
N ASP A 61 -9.93 -17.03 3.92
CA ASP A 61 -10.61 -18.10 3.18
C ASP A 61 -11.33 -19.11 4.11
N GLY A 62 -12.03 -18.56 5.14
CA GLY A 62 -12.78 -19.34 6.12
C GLY A 62 -11.92 -20.02 7.20
N GLN A 63 -10.60 -19.88 7.15
CA GLN A 63 -9.69 -20.46 8.13
C GLN A 63 -9.24 -19.40 9.15
N ASP A 64 -9.28 -19.74 10.44
CA ASP A 64 -8.74 -18.89 11.50
C ASP A 64 -7.21 -18.90 11.45
N ILE A 65 -6.64 -17.75 11.08
CA ILE A 65 -5.19 -17.55 10.98
C ILE A 65 -4.64 -16.64 12.09
N THR A 66 -5.42 -16.38 13.13
CA THR A 66 -5.06 -15.42 14.19
C THR A 66 -3.67 -15.69 14.77
N ASN A 67 -3.39 -16.95 15.08
CA ASN A 67 -2.11 -17.38 15.66
C ASN A 67 -1.17 -18.07 14.65
N VAL A 68 -1.46 -17.94 13.35
CA VAL A 68 -0.58 -18.47 12.30
C VAL A 68 0.58 -17.48 12.10
N PRO A 69 1.84 -17.93 12.22
CA PRO A 69 2.99 -17.04 12.04
C PRO A 69 3.11 -16.55 10.60
N MET A 70 3.72 -15.38 10.41
CA MET A 70 3.81 -14.65 9.13
C MET A 70 4.25 -15.54 7.97
N GLU A 71 5.29 -16.34 8.15
CA GLU A 71 5.87 -17.20 7.09
C GLU A 71 4.92 -18.26 6.56
N LYS A 72 3.84 -18.57 7.31
CA LYS A 72 2.82 -19.58 6.95
C LYS A 72 1.52 -18.97 6.41
N ARG A 73 1.34 -17.63 6.51
CA ARG A 73 0.13 -16.97 5.99
C ARG A 73 0.14 -16.84 4.47
N GLY A 74 1.33 -16.82 3.85
CA GLY A 74 1.47 -16.60 2.41
C GLY A 74 1.17 -15.16 2.00
N PHE A 75 1.23 -14.21 2.93
CA PHE A 75 1.07 -12.78 2.72
C PHE A 75 2.46 -12.14 2.59
N ASN A 76 2.61 -11.19 1.69
CA ASN A 76 3.88 -10.49 1.53
C ASN A 76 3.68 -8.98 1.59
N ILE A 77 4.74 -8.28 2.02
CA ILE A 77 4.73 -6.83 2.20
C ILE A 77 5.85 -6.16 1.41
N VAL A 78 5.55 -4.97 0.90
CA VAL A 78 6.54 -3.97 0.50
C VAL A 78 6.55 -2.89 1.56
N PHE A 79 7.66 -2.75 2.28
CA PHE A 79 7.87 -1.73 3.31
C PHE A 79 8.17 -0.37 2.70
N GLN A 80 7.95 0.70 3.45
CA GLN A 80 8.19 2.09 3.06
C GLN A 80 9.64 2.35 2.63
N ASP A 81 10.62 1.71 3.26
CA ASP A 81 12.05 1.78 2.92
C ASP A 81 12.48 0.75 1.86
N TYR A 82 11.49 0.02 1.30
CA TYR A 82 11.65 -1.07 0.33
C TYR A 82 12.36 -2.32 0.86
N ALA A 83 13.08 -2.26 1.97
CA ALA A 83 13.83 -3.33 2.62
C ALA A 83 14.67 -4.18 1.62
N LEU A 84 15.30 -3.54 0.63
CA LEU A 84 16.13 -4.21 -0.37
C LEU A 84 17.50 -4.58 0.22
N PHE A 85 18.03 -5.71 -0.21
CA PHE A 85 19.36 -6.17 0.21
C PHE A 85 20.46 -5.33 -0.49
N PRO A 86 21.21 -4.48 0.25
CA PRO A 86 22.14 -3.53 -0.37
C PRO A 86 23.34 -4.21 -1.04
N ASN A 87 23.72 -5.40 -0.57
CA ASN A 87 24.86 -6.17 -1.10
C ASN A 87 24.52 -6.95 -2.37
N LEU A 88 23.25 -7.03 -2.75
CA LEU A 88 22.77 -7.75 -3.92
C LEU A 88 22.44 -6.79 -5.06
N ASN A 89 22.58 -7.25 -6.31
CA ASN A 89 22.08 -6.53 -7.47
C ASN A 89 20.55 -6.68 -7.61
N VAL A 90 19.97 -6.02 -8.61
CA VAL A 90 18.51 -6.05 -8.85
C VAL A 90 18.01 -7.47 -9.08
N MET A 91 18.63 -8.24 -9.99
CA MET A 91 18.19 -9.61 -10.27
C MET A 91 18.27 -10.50 -9.03
N GLN A 92 19.37 -10.39 -8.27
CA GLN A 92 19.54 -11.14 -7.03
C GLN A 92 18.53 -10.77 -5.96
N ASN A 93 18.12 -9.47 -5.85
CA ASN A 93 17.04 -9.05 -4.97
C ASN A 93 15.71 -9.68 -5.39
N ILE A 94 15.36 -9.61 -6.68
CA ILE A 94 14.11 -10.17 -7.22
C ILE A 94 14.01 -11.67 -6.91
N THR A 95 15.07 -12.42 -7.19
CA THR A 95 15.07 -13.89 -7.10
C THR A 95 15.47 -14.42 -5.72
N TYR A 96 15.71 -13.55 -4.74
CA TYR A 96 16.23 -13.97 -3.43
C TYR A 96 15.37 -15.03 -2.75
N GLY A 97 14.04 -14.81 -2.71
CA GLY A 97 13.10 -15.73 -2.07
C GLY A 97 13.01 -17.09 -2.77
N LEU A 98 13.23 -17.14 -4.09
CA LEU A 98 13.14 -18.36 -4.87
C LEU A 98 14.21 -19.41 -4.49
N LYS A 99 15.29 -18.98 -3.82
CA LYS A 99 16.31 -19.91 -3.32
C LYS A 99 15.77 -20.87 -2.25
N ASN A 100 14.84 -20.38 -1.44
CA ASN A 100 14.25 -21.16 -0.33
C ASN A 100 12.93 -21.85 -0.72
N THR A 101 12.30 -21.39 -1.81
CA THR A 101 11.05 -21.94 -2.35
C THR A 101 11.20 -22.16 -3.85
N PRO A 102 11.99 -23.18 -4.25
CA PRO A 102 12.19 -23.48 -5.66
C PRO A 102 10.84 -23.86 -6.30
N ASN A 103 10.66 -23.47 -7.55
CA ASN A 103 9.47 -23.76 -8.37
C ASN A 103 8.17 -23.00 -8.00
N ILE A 104 8.21 -22.02 -7.10
CA ILE A 104 7.03 -21.19 -6.84
C ILE A 104 6.71 -20.31 -8.06
N SER A 105 7.73 -19.81 -8.77
CA SER A 105 7.60 -19.12 -10.05
C SER A 105 8.56 -19.70 -11.08
N THR A 106 8.11 -19.78 -12.33
CA THR A 106 8.96 -20.18 -13.46
C THR A 106 9.86 -19.01 -13.88
N GLN A 107 10.91 -19.32 -14.68
CA GLN A 107 11.78 -18.27 -15.21
C GLN A 107 11.03 -17.32 -16.15
N GLU A 108 10.03 -17.83 -16.88
CA GLU A 108 9.18 -17.07 -17.76
C GLU A 108 8.35 -16.04 -16.96
N GLU A 109 7.71 -16.46 -15.86
CA GLU A 109 6.94 -15.57 -14.98
C GLU A 109 7.81 -14.49 -14.34
N VAL A 110 9.04 -14.83 -13.95
CA VAL A 110 10.03 -13.84 -13.45
C VAL A 110 10.37 -12.82 -14.52
N ASN A 111 10.59 -13.27 -15.77
CA ASN A 111 10.89 -12.40 -16.89
C ASN A 111 9.72 -11.48 -17.24
N GLU A 112 8.49 -11.98 -17.22
CA GLU A 112 7.28 -11.19 -17.43
C GLU A 112 7.14 -10.07 -16.39
N LEU A 113 7.38 -10.36 -15.12
CA LEU A 113 7.36 -9.34 -14.06
C LEU A 113 8.47 -8.29 -14.25
N ILE A 114 9.66 -8.71 -14.66
CA ILE A 114 10.78 -7.81 -14.97
C ILE A 114 10.42 -6.86 -16.11
N GLU A 115 9.82 -7.37 -17.19
CA GLU A 115 9.36 -6.56 -18.33
C GLU A 115 8.19 -5.62 -17.90
N LEU A 116 7.18 -6.14 -17.22
CA LEU A 116 6.05 -5.37 -16.72
C LEU A 116 6.49 -4.17 -15.89
N LEU A 117 7.48 -4.37 -15.02
CA LEU A 117 8.01 -3.33 -14.14
C LEU A 117 9.14 -2.50 -14.77
N GLY A 118 9.51 -2.78 -16.03
CA GLY A 118 10.55 -2.05 -16.76
C GLY A 118 11.93 -2.15 -16.10
N LEU A 119 12.27 -3.32 -15.52
CA LEU A 119 13.50 -3.52 -14.76
C LEU A 119 14.64 -4.12 -15.60
N LYS A 120 14.37 -4.58 -16.82
CA LYS A 120 15.37 -5.24 -17.70
C LYS A 120 16.69 -4.47 -17.86
N PRO A 121 16.71 -3.12 -18.06
CA PRO A 121 17.95 -2.36 -18.19
C PRO A 121 18.75 -2.23 -16.87
N HIS A 122 18.17 -2.65 -15.75
CA HIS A 122 18.71 -2.40 -14.41
C HIS A 122 19.17 -3.67 -13.68
N LEU A 123 18.98 -4.86 -14.23
CA LEU A 123 19.17 -6.16 -13.55
C LEU A 123 20.54 -6.33 -12.88
N ASN A 124 21.61 -5.80 -13.50
CA ASN A 124 22.98 -5.91 -12.98
C ASN A 124 23.39 -4.75 -12.05
N LYS A 125 22.53 -3.71 -11.90
CA LYS A 125 22.84 -2.56 -11.05
C LYS A 125 22.74 -2.94 -9.57
N LYS A 126 23.55 -2.29 -8.73
CA LYS A 126 23.40 -2.32 -7.28
C LYS A 126 22.27 -1.38 -6.84
N ILE A 127 21.76 -1.59 -5.63
CA ILE A 127 20.59 -0.87 -5.13
C ILE A 127 20.85 0.63 -4.94
N ASP A 128 22.06 1.01 -4.56
CA ASP A 128 22.50 2.41 -4.42
C ASP A 128 22.50 3.20 -5.74
N GLN A 129 22.57 2.51 -6.89
CA GLN A 129 22.55 3.10 -8.22
C GLN A 129 21.13 3.35 -8.77
N LEU A 130 20.09 3.05 -7.98
CA LEU A 130 18.70 3.13 -8.38
C LEU A 130 18.01 4.37 -7.81
N SER A 131 17.09 4.98 -8.60
CA SER A 131 16.15 5.97 -8.08
C SER A 131 15.13 5.34 -7.14
N GLY A 132 14.41 6.16 -6.34
CA GLY A 132 13.37 5.67 -5.43
C GLY A 132 12.30 4.84 -6.15
N GLY A 133 11.78 5.30 -7.29
CA GLY A 133 10.80 4.54 -8.07
C GLY A 133 11.36 3.25 -8.69
N GLN A 134 12.66 3.20 -9.00
CA GLN A 134 13.29 1.95 -9.43
C GLN A 134 13.43 0.96 -8.27
N LYS A 135 13.83 1.42 -7.08
CA LYS A 135 13.90 0.60 -5.86
C LYS A 135 12.53 0.01 -5.53
N GLN A 136 11.48 0.81 -5.60
CA GLN A 136 10.13 0.35 -5.36
C GLN A 136 9.70 -0.73 -6.35
N ARG A 137 9.96 -0.55 -7.64
CA ARG A 137 9.66 -1.58 -8.65
C ARG A 137 10.42 -2.88 -8.41
N VAL A 138 11.67 -2.80 -7.92
CA VAL A 138 12.44 -3.99 -7.52
C VAL A 138 11.80 -4.67 -6.31
N ALA A 139 11.35 -3.92 -5.30
CA ALA A 139 10.67 -4.48 -4.13
C ALA A 139 9.32 -5.14 -4.51
N LEU A 140 8.56 -4.52 -5.42
CA LEU A 140 7.35 -5.13 -5.98
C LEU A 140 7.67 -6.43 -6.72
N ALA A 141 8.66 -6.44 -7.62
CA ALA A 141 9.07 -7.64 -8.33
C ALA A 141 9.47 -8.76 -7.36
N ARG A 142 10.32 -8.45 -6.37
CA ARG A 142 10.76 -9.40 -5.34
C ARG A 142 9.60 -10.01 -4.56
N THR A 143 8.59 -9.20 -4.28
CA THR A 143 7.39 -9.63 -3.56
C THR A 143 6.50 -10.49 -4.43
N MET A 144 6.30 -10.10 -5.70
CA MET A 144 5.39 -10.76 -6.64
C MET A 144 5.89 -12.11 -7.14
N VAL A 145 7.21 -12.31 -7.30
CA VAL A 145 7.77 -13.62 -7.68
C VAL A 145 7.48 -14.72 -6.65
N MET A 146 7.10 -14.34 -5.42
CA MET A 146 6.69 -15.27 -4.36
C MET A 146 5.22 -15.65 -4.43
N LYS A 147 4.44 -15.15 -5.42
CA LYS A 147 3.01 -15.40 -5.61
C LYS A 147 2.20 -15.24 -4.30
N PRO A 148 2.22 -14.06 -3.69
CA PRO A 148 1.52 -13.84 -2.42
C PRO A 148 0.01 -14.03 -2.59
N LYS A 149 -0.66 -14.53 -1.55
CA LYS A 149 -2.12 -14.56 -1.48
C LYS A 149 -2.71 -13.19 -1.21
N ILE A 150 -2.02 -12.36 -0.44
CA ILE A 150 -2.33 -10.95 -0.19
C ILE A 150 -1.05 -10.14 -0.33
N LEU A 151 -1.12 -9.01 -1.05
CA LEU A 151 -0.07 -8.02 -1.16
C LEU A 151 -0.35 -6.87 -0.21
N LEU A 152 0.58 -6.60 0.71
CA LEU A 152 0.52 -5.44 1.58
C LEU A 152 1.56 -4.40 1.13
N LEU A 153 1.16 -3.14 1.11
CA LEU A 153 2.01 -2.02 0.70
C LEU A 153 1.97 -0.96 1.81
N ASP A 154 3.11 -0.72 2.47
CA ASP A 154 3.21 0.28 3.53
C ASP A 154 3.80 1.57 2.95
N GLU A 155 2.95 2.59 2.81
CA GLU A 155 3.29 3.90 2.23
C GLU A 155 4.07 3.84 0.90
N PRO A 156 3.58 3.09 -0.10
CA PRO A 156 4.36 2.75 -1.29
C PRO A 156 4.75 3.96 -2.15
N LEU A 157 4.11 5.11 -1.98
CA LEU A 157 4.29 6.27 -2.86
C LEU A 157 4.86 7.49 -2.14
N SER A 158 5.14 7.39 -0.83
CA SER A 158 5.53 8.51 0.02
C SER A 158 6.85 9.19 -0.37
N ALA A 159 7.80 8.42 -0.90
CA ALA A 159 9.14 8.89 -1.27
C ALA A 159 9.30 9.17 -2.78
N LEU A 160 8.19 9.31 -3.53
CA LEU A 160 8.23 9.44 -5.00
C LEU A 160 7.73 10.79 -5.49
N ASP A 161 8.39 11.31 -6.52
CA ASP A 161 7.98 12.52 -7.23
C ASP A 161 6.73 12.29 -8.11
N GLY A 162 5.96 13.34 -8.36
CA GLY A 162 4.63 13.28 -8.97
C GLY A 162 4.49 12.39 -10.22
N VAL A 163 5.34 12.55 -11.23
CA VAL A 163 5.26 11.75 -12.48
C VAL A 163 5.59 10.27 -12.21
N ILE A 164 6.61 10.01 -11.39
CA ILE A 164 7.01 8.67 -11.01
C ILE A 164 5.90 8.02 -10.17
N LYS A 165 5.29 8.78 -9.27
CA LYS A 165 4.19 8.36 -8.42
C LYS A 165 3.01 7.83 -9.25
N GLU A 166 2.57 8.59 -10.28
CA GLU A 166 1.49 8.14 -11.16
C GLU A 166 1.85 6.86 -11.92
N SER A 167 3.07 6.76 -12.44
CA SER A 167 3.54 5.54 -13.11
C SER A 167 3.52 4.32 -12.20
N ILE A 168 3.87 4.47 -10.91
CA ILE A 168 3.84 3.37 -9.95
C ILE A 168 2.40 3.02 -9.54
N LYS A 169 1.51 4.01 -9.36
CA LYS A 169 0.07 3.76 -9.14
C LYS A 169 -0.51 2.84 -10.22
N GLU A 170 -0.27 3.18 -11.48
CA GLU A 170 -0.78 2.37 -12.60
C GLU A 170 -0.19 0.95 -12.58
N LYS A 171 1.09 0.78 -12.23
CA LYS A 171 1.69 -0.55 -12.11
C LYS A 171 1.10 -1.36 -10.96
N ILE A 172 0.84 -0.76 -9.80
CA ILE A 172 0.18 -1.43 -8.67
C ILE A 172 -1.23 -1.90 -9.09
N LYS A 173 -2.03 -1.02 -9.71
CA LYS A 173 -3.37 -1.39 -10.23
C LYS A 173 -3.29 -2.51 -11.27
N GLN A 174 -2.37 -2.41 -12.22
CA GLN A 174 -2.18 -3.41 -13.25
C GLN A 174 -1.87 -4.77 -12.63
N ILE A 175 -0.89 -4.84 -11.71
CA ILE A 175 -0.52 -6.07 -11.00
C ILE A 175 -1.71 -6.64 -10.24
N ALA A 176 -2.42 -5.82 -9.46
CA ALA A 176 -3.57 -6.29 -8.69
C ALA A 176 -4.66 -6.90 -9.58
N ARG A 177 -4.93 -6.30 -10.75
CA ARG A 177 -5.92 -6.80 -11.73
C ARG A 177 -5.44 -8.05 -12.46
N ASP A 178 -4.22 -8.01 -13.03
CA ASP A 178 -3.70 -9.09 -13.87
C ASP A 178 -3.54 -10.39 -13.07
N TYR A 179 -3.19 -10.28 -11.79
CA TYR A 179 -3.02 -11.41 -10.88
C TYR A 179 -4.24 -11.68 -9.98
N HIS A 180 -5.34 -10.92 -10.14
CA HIS A 180 -6.53 -10.97 -9.26
C HIS A 180 -6.14 -10.97 -7.78
N LEU A 181 -5.25 -10.05 -7.41
CA LEU A 181 -4.55 -10.05 -6.14
C LEU A 181 -5.21 -9.11 -5.13
N THR A 182 -5.69 -9.65 -4.02
CA THR A 182 -6.13 -8.84 -2.89
C THR A 182 -4.97 -7.98 -2.39
N THR A 183 -5.16 -6.66 -2.42
CA THR A 183 -4.09 -5.70 -2.11
C THR A 183 -4.52 -4.75 -1.00
N ILE A 184 -3.71 -4.62 0.04
CA ILE A 184 -3.94 -3.69 1.15
C ILE A 184 -2.85 -2.62 1.12
N ILE A 185 -3.25 -1.36 1.04
CA ILE A 185 -2.34 -0.22 0.95
C ILE A 185 -2.51 0.64 2.20
N VAL A 186 -1.44 0.86 2.95
CA VAL A 186 -1.43 1.87 4.02
C VAL A 186 -0.88 3.16 3.45
N THR A 187 -1.62 4.26 3.64
CA THR A 187 -1.19 5.60 3.25
C THR A 187 -1.76 6.65 4.19
N HIS A 188 -1.12 7.81 4.24
CA HIS A 188 -1.65 9.01 4.90
C HIS A 188 -2.16 10.05 3.90
N ASP A 189 -2.04 9.79 2.59
CA ASP A 189 -2.47 10.68 1.52
C ASP A 189 -3.87 10.29 1.01
N PRO A 190 -4.92 11.13 1.24
CA PRO A 190 -6.27 10.85 0.76
C PRO A 190 -6.39 10.68 -0.73
N GLU A 191 -5.61 11.45 -1.53
CA GLU A 191 -5.65 11.34 -2.99
C GLU A 191 -5.15 9.96 -3.44
N GLU A 192 -4.08 9.45 -2.83
CA GLU A 192 -3.62 8.09 -3.11
C GLU A 192 -4.69 7.06 -2.80
N ALA A 193 -5.25 7.11 -1.59
CA ALA A 193 -6.27 6.18 -1.15
C ALA A 193 -7.49 6.17 -2.09
N LEU A 194 -8.01 7.37 -2.42
CA LEU A 194 -9.20 7.52 -3.26
C LEU A 194 -8.97 7.15 -4.73
N THR A 195 -7.73 7.29 -5.23
CA THR A 195 -7.42 7.02 -6.65
C THR A 195 -6.92 5.60 -6.90
N LEU A 196 -6.35 4.93 -5.89
CA LEU A 196 -5.79 3.57 -6.06
C LEU A 196 -6.80 2.46 -5.77
N SER A 197 -7.77 2.70 -4.89
CA SER A 197 -8.48 1.62 -4.22
C SER A 197 -9.93 1.47 -4.67
N ASP A 198 -10.44 0.25 -4.60
CA ASP A 198 -11.85 -0.06 -4.76
C ASP A 198 -12.65 0.37 -3.52
N LYS A 199 -12.03 0.24 -2.34
CA LYS A 199 -12.56 0.74 -1.06
C LYS A 199 -11.50 1.40 -0.20
N VAL A 200 -11.93 2.34 0.62
CA VAL A 200 -11.09 3.05 1.58
C VAL A 200 -11.59 2.79 2.99
N LEU A 201 -10.69 2.31 3.85
CA LEU A 201 -10.87 2.17 5.29
C LEU A 201 -10.28 3.39 5.99
N ILE A 202 -11.09 4.20 6.62
CA ILE A 202 -10.62 5.34 7.41
C ILE A 202 -10.55 4.94 8.87
N VAL A 203 -9.33 4.95 9.41
CA VAL A 203 -9.06 4.65 10.83
C VAL A 203 -8.76 5.96 11.56
N ASN A 204 -9.45 6.16 12.68
CA ASN A 204 -9.20 7.27 13.59
C ASN A 204 -9.26 6.80 15.03
N ASP A 205 -8.30 7.22 15.84
CA ASP A 205 -8.23 6.89 17.27
C ASP A 205 -8.49 5.39 17.56
N GLY A 206 -7.85 4.52 16.78
CA GLY A 206 -7.93 3.06 16.93
C GLY A 206 -9.26 2.42 16.54
N SER A 207 -10.17 3.15 15.89
CA SER A 207 -11.48 2.67 15.46
C SER A 207 -11.70 2.93 13.97
N ILE A 208 -12.58 2.15 13.34
CA ILE A 208 -13.04 2.40 11.98
C ILE A 208 -14.00 3.59 12.01
N SER A 209 -13.65 4.67 11.32
CA SER A 209 -14.51 5.84 11.16
C SER A 209 -15.47 5.70 9.97
N GLN A 210 -14.99 5.10 8.86
CA GLN A 210 -15.80 4.77 7.69
C GLN A 210 -15.08 3.72 6.85
N TYR A 211 -15.82 2.86 6.19
CA TYR A 211 -15.33 1.91 5.18
C TYR A 211 -16.31 1.88 4.01
N GLY A 212 -15.85 2.17 2.81
CA GLY A 212 -16.69 2.23 1.62
C GLY A 212 -15.93 2.59 0.36
N ALA A 213 -16.65 2.68 -0.76
CA ALA A 213 -16.08 3.11 -2.02
C ALA A 213 -15.60 4.58 -1.96
N PRO A 214 -14.59 4.98 -2.76
CA PRO A 214 -14.11 6.36 -2.81
C PRO A 214 -15.21 7.40 -3.00
N GLU A 215 -16.20 7.11 -3.84
CA GLU A 215 -17.33 8.01 -4.08
C GLU A 215 -18.19 8.20 -2.82
N GLU A 216 -18.44 7.14 -2.05
CA GLU A 216 -19.19 7.20 -0.78
C GLU A 216 -18.46 8.03 0.27
N ILE A 217 -17.11 7.88 0.35
CA ILE A 217 -16.28 8.65 1.27
C ILE A 217 -16.37 10.16 0.98
N ILE A 218 -16.39 10.53 -0.31
CA ILE A 218 -16.44 11.94 -0.74
C ILE A 218 -17.84 12.52 -0.61
N THR A 219 -18.87 11.79 -1.04
CA THR A 219 -20.25 12.32 -1.13
C THR A 219 -21.04 12.23 0.16
N THR A 220 -20.77 11.20 0.97
CA THR A 220 -21.50 10.89 2.21
C THR A 220 -20.56 10.60 3.38
N PRO A 221 -19.70 11.57 3.78
CA PRO A 221 -18.82 11.38 4.93
C PRO A 221 -19.64 11.21 6.21
N GLN A 222 -19.36 10.12 6.96
CA GLN A 222 -20.15 9.73 8.12
C GLN A 222 -20.00 10.66 9.33
N ASN A 223 -18.92 11.45 9.41
CA ASN A 223 -18.69 12.38 10.51
C ASN A 223 -17.86 13.60 10.09
N ALA A 224 -17.80 14.60 10.98
CA ALA A 224 -17.06 15.84 10.73
C ALA A 224 -15.56 15.61 10.54
N PHE A 225 -14.97 14.64 11.25
CA PHE A 225 -13.55 14.30 11.11
C PHE A 225 -13.23 13.87 9.67
N ILE A 226 -14.04 12.98 9.08
CA ILE A 226 -13.80 12.50 7.71
C ILE A 226 -13.90 13.65 6.71
N LYS A 227 -14.94 14.48 6.87
CA LYS A 227 -15.13 15.66 6.03
C LYS A 227 -13.92 16.58 6.09
N GLU A 228 -13.43 16.89 7.27
CA GLU A 228 -12.28 17.76 7.47
C GLU A 228 -10.96 17.10 6.97
N PHE A 229 -10.72 15.85 7.36
CA PHE A 229 -9.51 15.13 7.04
C PHE A 229 -9.36 14.87 5.53
N ILE A 230 -10.44 14.51 4.83
CA ILE A 230 -10.41 14.19 3.40
C ILE A 230 -10.57 15.46 2.56
N LEU A 231 -11.68 16.19 2.75
CA LEU A 231 -12.05 17.28 1.83
C LEU A 231 -11.09 18.46 1.95
N ASN A 232 -10.69 18.85 3.17
CA ASN A 232 -9.76 19.96 3.33
C ASN A 232 -8.40 19.69 2.70
N GLN A 233 -7.88 18.47 2.80
CA GLN A 233 -6.61 18.12 2.16
C GLN A 233 -6.71 18.14 0.62
N LEU A 234 -7.82 17.66 0.06
CA LEU A 234 -8.08 17.73 -1.38
C LEU A 234 -8.25 19.17 -1.86
N GLU A 235 -8.97 20.00 -1.10
CA GLU A 235 -9.14 21.44 -1.40
C GLU A 235 -7.83 22.22 -1.34
N ILE A 236 -6.99 21.97 -0.34
CA ILE A 236 -5.66 22.59 -0.23
C ILE A 236 -4.81 22.22 -1.46
N LYS A 237 -4.77 20.95 -1.86
CA LYS A 237 -4.05 20.51 -3.06
C LYS A 237 -4.59 21.18 -4.32
N ARG A 238 -5.91 21.23 -4.50
CA ARG A 238 -6.57 21.91 -5.63
C ARG A 238 -6.21 23.38 -5.68
N ASN A 239 -6.30 24.09 -4.56
CA ASN A 239 -5.99 25.50 -4.47
C ASN A 239 -4.52 25.78 -4.78
N ASN A 240 -3.60 24.96 -4.29
CA ASN A 240 -2.17 25.07 -4.60
C ASN A 240 -1.90 24.92 -6.10
N ILE A 241 -2.57 24.00 -6.79
CA ILE A 241 -2.46 23.81 -8.25
C ILE A 241 -2.99 25.05 -8.99
N LEU A 242 -4.14 25.58 -8.58
CA LEU A 242 -4.74 26.78 -9.19
C LEU A 242 -3.84 28.00 -8.99
N HIS A 243 -3.29 28.24 -7.80
CA HIS A 243 -2.35 29.32 -7.55
C HIS A 243 -1.06 29.20 -8.36
N CYS A 244 -0.52 28.00 -8.55
CA CYS A 244 0.63 27.76 -9.43
C CYS A 244 0.32 28.07 -10.91
N SER A 245 -0.87 27.71 -11.40
CA SER A 245 -1.27 27.98 -12.78
C SER A 245 -1.50 29.47 -13.04
N ILE A 246 -2.09 30.22 -12.09
CA ILE A 246 -2.27 31.67 -12.17
C ILE A 246 -0.92 32.38 -12.17
N ARG A 247 0.03 32.03 -11.29
CA ARG A 247 1.39 32.61 -11.30
C ARG A 247 2.13 32.37 -12.61
N LYS A 248 2.00 31.17 -13.22
CA LYS A 248 2.62 30.89 -14.53
C LYS A 248 1.98 31.70 -15.67
N SER A 249 0.68 31.99 -15.61
CA SER A 249 -0.01 32.82 -16.59
C SER A 249 0.38 34.32 -16.47
N TRP A 250 0.64 34.80 -15.26
CA TRP A 250 1.14 36.14 -14.99
C TRP A 250 2.57 36.33 -15.52
N HIS A 251 3.49 35.40 -15.27
CA HIS A 251 4.88 35.51 -15.75
C HIS A 251 5.01 35.42 -17.27
N ARG A 252 4.09 34.76 -17.98
CA ARG A 252 4.07 34.77 -19.45
C ARG A 252 3.52 36.09 -20.05
N ARG A 253 2.63 36.77 -19.33
CA ARG A 253 2.01 38.01 -19.79
C ARG A 253 2.88 39.27 -19.58
N TYR A 254 3.85 39.21 -18.66
CA TYR A 254 4.68 40.38 -18.30
C TYR A 254 6.19 40.23 -18.59
N LYS A 255 6.60 39.19 -19.37
CA LYS A 255 7.99 39.09 -19.89
C LYS A 255 8.15 39.61 -21.32
N SER A 256 7.17 40.33 -21.85
CA SER A 256 7.24 40.98 -23.16
C SER A 256 7.10 42.49 -23.03
N TRP A 257 7.93 43.12 -22.15
CA TRP A 257 8.24 44.54 -22.15
C TRP A 257 9.72 44.70 -21.82
#